data_c2ca303b4363414c74143c582082b9e4
#
_entry.id   c2ca303b4363414c74143c582082b9e4
#
_cell.length_a   1.000
_cell.length_b   1.000
_cell.length_c   1.000
_cell.angle_alpha   90.00
_cell.angle_beta   90.00
_cell.angle_gamma   90.00
#
_symmetry.space_group_name_H-M   'P 1'
#
loop_
_entity.id
_entity.type
_entity.pdbx_description
1 polymer ?
#
loop_
_entity_poly.entity_id
_entity_poly.type
_entity_poly.pdbx_seq_one_letter_code
_entity_poly.pdbx_strand_id
1 'polypeptide(L)'
;MSDPILSIRGLRKAYESGTEALKSVDLDIRRGEIFALLGPNGAGKTTLINIVCGIVTATAGEVLVDGKNWHADYRHARSRIGLVPQELTTDAFETVWSTVSFSRGLFGKPRDPAKIESLLKRLTLWDKRKAKMMELSGGMKRRVMIAKALSHEPDILFLDEPSAGVDVELRRDMWEVVRKLRSGGTTIILTTHYIEEAEEMADRVGVISHGELIAIDEKQALMARMGKKTLEIVLAEPMASVPDALADWDLTLTGEGHLLHYQFDRHAERTGIASLMRELADLHIAYKDLSTRQSSLEDIFVELIHNRRTAA
;
A
#
# COMPACT_ATOMS: atom_id res chain seq x y z
N MET A 1 -15.82 11.21 -15.70
CA MET A 1 -15.09 10.63 -14.55
C MET A 1 -16.07 10.59 -13.40
N SER A 2 -16.23 9.49 -12.67
CA SER A 2 -17.10 9.43 -11.50
C SER A 2 -16.49 10.27 -10.37
N ASP A 3 -17.34 10.98 -9.60
CA ASP A 3 -16.89 11.75 -8.46
C ASP A 3 -16.14 10.88 -7.45
N PRO A 4 -15.04 11.38 -6.86
CA PRO A 4 -14.28 10.64 -5.87
C PRO A 4 -15.12 10.35 -4.62
N ILE A 5 -14.94 9.19 -4.01
CA ILE A 5 -15.62 8.86 -2.75
C ILE A 5 -14.99 9.57 -1.55
N LEU A 6 -13.69 9.86 -1.65
CA LEU A 6 -12.93 10.62 -0.67
C LEU A 6 -12.09 11.66 -1.40
N SER A 7 -12.21 12.91 -1.00
CA SER A 7 -11.36 14.02 -1.48
C SER A 7 -10.69 14.70 -0.30
N ILE A 8 -9.41 14.91 -0.40
CA ILE A 8 -8.58 15.62 0.57
C ILE A 8 -7.94 16.80 -0.13
N ARG A 9 -8.01 17.99 0.48
CA ARG A 9 -7.46 19.24 -0.08
C ARG A 9 -6.66 20.00 0.95
N GLY A 10 -5.38 20.26 0.65
CA GLY A 10 -4.50 21.08 1.45
C GLY A 10 -4.34 20.58 2.90
N LEU A 11 -4.47 19.28 3.15
CA LEU A 11 -4.52 18.72 4.49
C LEU A 11 -3.19 18.88 5.22
N ARG A 12 -3.21 19.58 6.36
CA ARG A 12 -2.04 19.82 7.21
C ARG A 12 -2.27 19.33 8.62
N LYS A 13 -1.19 18.81 9.23
CA LYS A 13 -1.16 18.46 10.64
C LYS A 13 0.17 18.81 11.28
N ALA A 14 0.13 19.79 12.17
CA ALA A 14 1.22 20.09 13.09
C ALA A 14 0.79 19.70 14.52
N TYR A 15 1.65 19.03 15.24
CA TYR A 15 1.46 18.69 16.65
C TYR A 15 2.09 19.78 17.54
N GLU A 16 1.64 19.87 18.79
CA GLU A 16 2.17 20.81 19.78
C GLU A 16 3.67 20.63 20.04
N SER A 17 4.20 19.44 19.79
CA SER A 17 5.65 19.14 19.83
C SER A 17 6.47 19.86 18.76
N GLY A 18 5.84 20.60 17.83
CA GLY A 18 6.47 21.21 16.66
C GLY A 18 6.65 20.27 15.48
N THR A 19 6.25 19.00 15.59
CA THR A 19 6.34 18.04 14.48
C THR A 19 5.24 18.31 13.47
N GLU A 20 5.58 18.64 12.21
CA GLU A 20 4.65 18.73 11.10
C GLU A 20 4.52 17.36 10.43
N ALA A 21 3.45 16.64 10.76
CA ALA A 21 3.23 15.28 10.29
C ALA A 21 2.60 15.22 8.90
N LEU A 22 1.86 16.25 8.49
CA LEU A 22 1.32 16.41 7.13
C LEU A 22 1.50 17.85 6.65
N LYS A 23 1.95 17.99 5.40
CA LYS A 23 2.27 19.27 4.77
C LYS A 23 1.48 19.43 3.47
N SER A 24 0.26 19.98 3.54
CA SER A 24 -0.58 20.27 2.36
C SER A 24 -0.82 19.04 1.45
N VAL A 25 -1.42 18.00 1.99
CA VAL A 25 -1.73 16.77 1.25
C VAL A 25 -3.01 16.94 0.44
N ASP A 26 -2.94 16.66 -0.87
CA ASP A 26 -4.07 16.60 -1.80
C ASP A 26 -4.22 15.17 -2.33
N LEU A 27 -5.42 14.57 -2.20
CA LEU A 27 -5.67 13.19 -2.59
C LEU A 27 -7.12 12.96 -2.95
N ASP A 28 -7.36 12.30 -4.09
CA ASP A 28 -8.67 11.79 -4.49
C ASP A 28 -8.65 10.27 -4.57
N ILE A 29 -9.63 9.64 -3.92
CA ILE A 29 -9.85 8.19 -3.96
C ILE A 29 -11.11 7.91 -4.77
N ARG A 30 -11.02 7.01 -5.75
CA ARG A 30 -12.13 6.61 -6.61
C ARG A 30 -12.98 5.53 -5.92
N ARG A 31 -14.26 5.44 -6.28
CA ARG A 31 -15.14 4.39 -5.76
C ARG A 31 -14.71 3.01 -6.24
N GLY A 32 -14.66 2.04 -5.32
CA GLY A 32 -14.39 0.63 -5.61
C GLY A 32 -12.94 0.33 -6.01
N GLU A 33 -11.99 1.29 -5.85
CA GLU A 33 -10.58 1.01 -6.04
C GLU A 33 -9.91 0.46 -4.78
N ILE A 34 -8.78 -0.20 -4.95
CA ILE A 34 -7.79 -0.43 -3.91
C ILE A 34 -6.69 0.60 -4.10
N PHE A 35 -6.58 1.53 -3.15
CA PHE A 35 -5.52 2.53 -3.11
C PHE A 35 -4.50 2.16 -2.06
N ALA A 36 -3.23 2.04 -2.44
CA ALA A 36 -2.13 1.82 -1.51
C ALA A 36 -1.38 3.11 -1.24
N LEU A 37 -1.25 3.48 0.04
CA LEU A 37 -0.41 4.58 0.49
C LEU A 37 0.92 4.03 1.00
N LEU A 38 1.96 4.16 0.19
CA LEU A 38 3.32 3.74 0.48
C LEU A 38 4.13 4.84 1.16
N GLY A 39 4.95 4.46 2.12
CA GLY A 39 5.88 5.39 2.74
C GLY A 39 6.63 4.76 3.91
N PRO A 40 7.80 5.30 4.28
CA PRO A 40 8.55 4.83 5.45
C PRO A 40 7.79 5.08 6.76
N ASN A 41 8.27 4.50 7.84
CA ASN A 41 7.74 4.79 9.17
C ASN A 41 7.93 6.27 9.49
N GLY A 42 6.90 6.89 10.08
CA GLY A 42 6.91 8.33 10.36
C GLY A 42 6.60 9.23 9.16
N ALA A 43 6.31 8.70 7.96
CA ALA A 43 5.99 9.51 6.79
C ALA A 43 4.65 10.26 6.86
N GLY A 44 3.77 9.95 7.84
CA GLY A 44 2.47 10.60 8.00
C GLY A 44 1.26 9.72 7.63
N LYS A 45 1.47 8.45 7.22
CA LYS A 45 0.40 7.51 6.80
C LYS A 45 -0.72 7.38 7.84
N THR A 46 -0.37 6.94 9.05
CA THR A 46 -1.33 6.77 10.17
C THR A 46 -1.97 8.08 10.58
N THR A 47 -1.24 9.21 10.51
CA THR A 47 -1.80 10.54 10.80
C THR A 47 -2.88 10.91 9.79
N LEU A 48 -2.65 10.68 8.49
CA LEU A 48 -3.64 10.91 7.43
C LEU A 48 -4.91 10.07 7.66
N ILE A 49 -4.75 8.76 7.90
CA ILE A 49 -5.87 7.87 8.20
C ILE A 49 -6.64 8.38 9.43
N ASN A 50 -5.95 8.68 10.52
CA ASN A 50 -6.57 9.11 11.77
C ASN A 50 -7.36 10.41 11.61
N ILE A 51 -6.92 11.34 10.76
CA ILE A 51 -7.68 12.55 10.46
C ILE A 51 -8.94 12.19 9.66
N VAL A 52 -8.84 11.39 8.60
CA VAL A 52 -9.98 11.01 7.78
C VAL A 52 -10.99 10.18 8.59
N CYS A 53 -10.53 9.33 9.50
CA CYS A 53 -11.39 8.56 10.41
C CYS A 53 -11.93 9.39 11.59
N GLY A 54 -11.47 10.65 11.76
CA GLY A 54 -11.92 11.54 12.81
C GLY A 54 -11.42 11.23 14.20
N ILE A 55 -10.28 10.61 14.29
CA ILE A 55 -9.56 10.32 15.54
C ILE A 55 -8.66 11.51 15.92
N VAL A 56 -8.06 12.15 14.90
CA VAL A 56 -7.18 13.30 15.05
C VAL A 56 -7.75 14.50 14.28
N THR A 57 -7.72 15.68 14.87
CA THR A 57 -8.15 16.93 14.20
C THR A 57 -7.02 17.46 13.32
N ALA A 58 -7.34 17.83 12.07
CA ALA A 58 -6.41 18.52 11.18
C ALA A 58 -6.07 19.92 11.69
N THR A 59 -4.89 20.42 11.36
CA THR A 59 -4.51 21.81 11.62
C THR A 59 -5.09 22.74 10.56
N ALA A 60 -5.14 22.29 9.30
CA ALA A 60 -5.75 23.00 8.16
C ALA A 60 -6.12 22.01 7.06
N GLY A 61 -6.86 22.49 6.07
CA GLY A 61 -7.32 21.72 4.92
C GLY A 61 -8.72 21.17 5.08
N GLU A 62 -9.18 20.46 4.07
CA GLU A 62 -10.54 19.94 3.99
C GLU A 62 -10.54 18.46 3.60
N VAL A 63 -11.51 17.73 4.15
CA VAL A 63 -11.80 16.33 3.79
C VAL A 63 -13.28 16.23 3.41
N LEU A 64 -13.55 15.72 2.21
CA LEU A 64 -14.90 15.42 1.73
C LEU A 64 -15.06 13.89 1.63
N VAL A 65 -16.12 13.39 2.25
CA VAL A 65 -16.52 11.98 2.17
C VAL A 65 -17.86 11.91 1.46
N ASP A 66 -17.91 11.23 0.33
CA ASP A 66 -19.12 11.14 -0.52
C ASP A 66 -19.68 12.55 -0.84
N GLY A 67 -18.79 13.49 -1.20
CA GLY A 67 -19.11 14.88 -1.54
C GLY A 67 -19.48 15.78 -0.35
N LYS A 68 -19.50 15.27 0.88
CA LYS A 68 -19.86 16.03 2.08
C LYS A 68 -18.65 16.34 2.94
N ASN A 69 -18.58 17.59 3.43
CA ASN A 69 -17.52 18.01 4.32
C ASN A 69 -17.55 17.21 5.63
N TRP A 70 -16.41 16.67 6.02
CA TRP A 70 -16.26 15.80 7.17
C TRP A 70 -16.63 16.51 8.49
N HIS A 71 -16.25 17.78 8.64
CA HIS A 71 -16.54 18.54 9.87
C HIS A 71 -18.01 18.95 9.96
N ALA A 72 -18.63 19.32 8.83
CA ALA A 72 -20.04 19.75 8.81
C ALA A 72 -21.00 18.56 8.99
N ASP A 73 -20.66 17.38 8.47
CA ASP A 73 -21.50 16.17 8.57
C ASP A 73 -20.68 14.95 9.03
N TYR A 74 -20.11 15.05 10.23
CA TYR A 74 -19.26 13.97 10.78
C TYR A 74 -19.98 12.63 10.96
N ARG A 75 -21.31 12.65 11.19
CA ARG A 75 -22.10 11.43 11.31
C ARG A 75 -22.18 10.69 9.99
N HIS A 76 -22.39 11.44 8.89
CA HIS A 76 -22.37 10.86 7.56
C HIS A 76 -21.01 10.27 7.25
N ALA A 77 -19.93 11.03 7.41
CA ALA A 77 -18.57 10.57 7.14
C ALA A 77 -18.22 9.29 7.92
N ARG A 78 -18.48 9.27 9.23
CA ARG A 78 -18.24 8.09 10.08
C ARG A 78 -19.07 6.88 9.68
N SER A 79 -20.29 7.07 9.22
CA SER A 79 -21.17 5.95 8.78
C SER A 79 -20.65 5.30 7.50
N ARG A 80 -19.82 6.00 6.71
CA ARG A 80 -19.26 5.55 5.45
C ARG A 80 -17.87 4.93 5.57
N ILE A 81 -17.21 5.07 6.74
CA ILE A 81 -15.83 4.66 6.96
C ILE A 81 -15.75 3.54 7.97
N GLY A 82 -15.04 2.47 7.61
CA GLY A 82 -14.55 1.44 8.52
C GLY A 82 -13.03 1.56 8.67
N LEU A 83 -12.51 1.34 9.87
CA LEU A 83 -11.08 1.37 10.16
C LEU A 83 -10.63 0.07 10.82
N VAL A 84 -9.60 -0.53 10.28
CA VAL A 84 -8.81 -1.58 10.92
C VAL A 84 -7.45 -0.99 11.28
N PRO A 85 -7.20 -0.70 12.57
CA PRO A 85 -5.91 -0.14 13.00
C PRO A 85 -4.80 -1.19 12.96
N GLN A 86 -3.56 -0.73 13.00
CA GLN A 86 -2.37 -1.58 13.03
C GLN A 86 -2.37 -2.51 14.24
N GLU A 87 -2.67 -1.97 15.44
CA GLU A 87 -2.76 -2.75 16.67
C GLU A 87 -4.15 -3.39 16.82
N LEU A 88 -4.17 -4.69 17.13
CA LEU A 88 -5.42 -5.45 17.31
C LEU A 88 -5.87 -5.37 18.77
N THR A 89 -6.53 -4.28 19.12
CA THR A 89 -7.12 -4.12 20.46
C THR A 89 -8.57 -4.62 20.48
N THR A 90 -8.82 -5.72 21.20
CA THR A 90 -10.16 -6.27 21.44
C THR A 90 -10.23 -6.83 22.85
N ASP A 91 -11.43 -6.88 23.41
CA ASP A 91 -11.66 -7.59 24.65
C ASP A 91 -11.42 -9.10 24.44
N ALA A 92 -10.47 -9.64 25.22
CA ALA A 92 -10.05 -11.04 25.10
C ALA A 92 -11.16 -12.05 25.39
N PHE A 93 -12.11 -11.67 26.25
CA PHE A 93 -13.17 -12.55 26.74
C PHE A 93 -14.46 -12.51 25.92
N GLU A 94 -14.61 -11.50 25.06
CA GLU A 94 -15.76 -11.39 24.17
C GLU A 94 -15.73 -12.42 23.03
N THR A 95 -16.93 -12.86 22.59
CA THR A 95 -17.02 -13.74 21.43
C THR A 95 -16.94 -12.96 20.14
N VAL A 96 -16.56 -13.65 19.04
CA VAL A 96 -16.56 -13.07 17.69
C VAL A 96 -17.91 -12.44 17.36
N TRP A 97 -18.99 -13.17 17.62
CA TRP A 97 -20.36 -12.68 17.38
C TRP A 97 -20.68 -11.42 18.16
N SER A 98 -20.38 -11.42 19.46
CA SER A 98 -20.63 -10.30 20.37
C SER A 98 -19.86 -9.06 19.92
N THR A 99 -18.56 -9.20 19.65
CA THR A 99 -17.69 -8.13 19.20
C THR A 99 -18.22 -7.44 17.93
N VAL A 100 -18.59 -8.22 16.92
CA VAL A 100 -19.07 -7.68 15.62
C VAL A 100 -20.46 -7.07 15.76
N SER A 101 -21.35 -7.73 16.50
CA SER A 101 -22.72 -7.22 16.75
C SER A 101 -22.72 -5.93 17.56
N PHE A 102 -21.87 -5.83 18.57
CA PHE A 102 -21.68 -4.62 19.38
C PHE A 102 -21.18 -3.45 18.56
N SER A 103 -20.18 -3.69 17.69
CA SER A 103 -19.66 -2.66 16.78
C SER A 103 -20.74 -2.08 15.89
N ARG A 104 -21.62 -2.93 15.33
CA ARG A 104 -22.77 -2.49 14.52
C ARG A 104 -23.66 -1.52 15.30
N GLY A 105 -23.93 -1.85 16.56
CA GLY A 105 -24.75 -1.01 17.46
C GLY A 105 -24.11 0.35 17.77
N LEU A 106 -22.79 0.41 17.94
CA LEU A 106 -22.05 1.67 18.15
C LEU A 106 -22.23 2.67 17.00
N PHE A 107 -22.40 2.18 15.77
CA PHE A 107 -22.67 3.02 14.60
C PHE A 107 -24.18 3.33 14.40
N GLY A 108 -25.02 3.02 15.42
CA GLY A 108 -26.45 3.30 15.38
C GLY A 108 -27.25 2.44 14.39
N LYS A 109 -26.66 1.34 13.90
CA LYS A 109 -27.37 0.41 13.00
C LYS A 109 -28.26 -0.54 13.80
N PRO A 110 -29.47 -0.86 13.32
CA PRO A 110 -30.34 -1.81 13.99
C PRO A 110 -29.71 -3.20 14.04
N ARG A 111 -30.12 -3.98 15.03
CA ARG A 111 -29.68 -5.37 15.16
C ARG A 111 -30.15 -6.19 13.96
N ASP A 112 -29.21 -6.80 13.27
CA ASP A 112 -29.46 -7.60 12.06
C ASP A 112 -28.59 -8.87 12.08
N PRO A 113 -29.07 -9.95 12.68
CA PRO A 113 -28.33 -11.21 12.76
C PRO A 113 -28.00 -11.80 11.41
N ALA A 114 -28.84 -11.62 10.39
CA ALA A 114 -28.61 -12.19 9.06
C ALA A 114 -27.44 -11.51 8.36
N LYS A 115 -27.31 -10.19 8.50
CA LYS A 115 -26.16 -9.45 7.96
C LYS A 115 -24.86 -9.83 8.67
N ILE A 116 -24.87 -9.95 10.01
CA ILE A 116 -23.68 -10.39 10.75
C ILE A 116 -23.29 -11.82 10.35
N GLU A 117 -24.24 -12.73 10.20
CA GLU A 117 -23.99 -14.09 9.71
C GLU A 117 -23.34 -14.08 8.32
N SER A 118 -23.92 -13.33 7.37
CA SER A 118 -23.39 -13.18 6.01
C SER A 118 -21.96 -12.63 6.03
N LEU A 119 -21.70 -11.60 6.84
CA LEU A 119 -20.39 -11.00 6.99
C LEU A 119 -19.36 -12.01 7.56
N LEU A 120 -19.70 -12.72 8.61
CA LEU A 120 -18.82 -13.73 9.22
C LEU A 120 -18.54 -14.90 8.26
N LYS A 121 -19.52 -15.31 7.44
CA LYS A 121 -19.32 -16.32 6.39
C LYS A 121 -18.37 -15.83 5.30
N ARG A 122 -18.53 -14.59 4.82
CA ARG A 122 -17.61 -13.98 3.84
C ARG A 122 -16.17 -13.93 4.33
N LEU A 123 -15.97 -13.77 5.63
CA LEU A 123 -14.66 -13.68 6.27
C LEU A 123 -14.15 -15.03 6.83
N THR A 124 -14.86 -16.15 6.53
CA THR A 124 -14.52 -17.49 7.03
C THR A 124 -14.42 -17.60 8.56
N LEU A 125 -15.29 -16.85 9.26
CA LEU A 125 -15.35 -16.79 10.72
C LEU A 125 -16.61 -17.42 11.31
N TRP A 126 -17.54 -17.90 10.47
CA TRP A 126 -18.84 -18.38 10.94
C TRP A 126 -18.74 -19.52 11.94
N ASP A 127 -17.88 -20.49 11.70
CA ASP A 127 -17.66 -21.64 12.59
C ASP A 127 -17.03 -21.25 13.93
N LYS A 128 -16.34 -20.12 13.96
CA LYS A 128 -15.73 -19.55 15.16
C LYS A 128 -16.57 -18.45 15.83
N ARG A 129 -17.82 -18.22 15.41
CA ARG A 129 -18.66 -17.12 15.92
C ARG A 129 -18.89 -17.11 17.44
N LYS A 130 -18.82 -18.29 18.09
CA LYS A 130 -18.96 -18.48 19.54
C LYS A 130 -17.62 -18.54 20.29
N ALA A 131 -16.49 -18.62 19.56
CA ALA A 131 -15.17 -18.62 20.16
C ALA A 131 -14.85 -17.25 20.75
N LYS A 132 -14.11 -17.23 21.86
CA LYS A 132 -13.58 -16.00 22.47
C LYS A 132 -12.41 -15.47 21.68
N MET A 133 -12.20 -14.16 21.73
CA MET A 133 -11.08 -13.51 21.01
C MET A 133 -9.73 -14.08 21.40
N MET A 134 -9.53 -14.46 22.66
CA MET A 134 -8.28 -15.06 23.14
C MET A 134 -7.98 -16.44 22.51
N GLU A 135 -8.98 -17.15 22.04
CA GLU A 135 -8.87 -18.50 21.46
C GLU A 135 -8.50 -18.49 19.96
N LEU A 136 -8.46 -17.30 19.36
CA LEU A 136 -8.23 -17.14 17.92
C LEU A 136 -6.75 -16.96 17.58
N SER A 137 -6.35 -17.48 16.42
CA SER A 137 -5.03 -17.16 15.82
C SER A 137 -4.92 -15.67 15.46
N GLY A 138 -3.72 -15.18 15.25
CA GLY A 138 -3.48 -13.78 14.82
C GLY A 138 -4.24 -13.39 13.55
N GLY A 139 -4.23 -14.27 12.54
CA GLY A 139 -4.97 -14.05 11.30
C GLY A 139 -6.49 -14.06 11.50
N MET A 140 -7.02 -14.94 12.37
CA MET A 140 -8.44 -14.91 12.71
C MET A 140 -8.80 -13.62 13.45
N LYS A 141 -8.00 -13.17 14.40
CA LYS A 141 -8.21 -11.88 15.10
C LYS A 141 -8.25 -10.72 14.10
N ARG A 142 -7.35 -10.71 13.12
CA ARG A 142 -7.33 -9.70 12.06
C ARG A 142 -8.62 -9.72 11.23
N ARG A 143 -9.11 -10.90 10.83
CA ARG A 143 -10.39 -11.04 10.13
C ARG A 143 -11.58 -10.57 11.00
N VAL A 144 -11.57 -10.78 12.32
CA VAL A 144 -12.59 -10.24 13.22
C VAL A 144 -12.53 -8.71 13.27
N MET A 145 -11.33 -8.10 13.24
CA MET A 145 -11.21 -6.64 13.16
C MET A 145 -11.78 -6.08 11.85
N ILE A 146 -11.57 -6.79 10.74
CA ILE A 146 -12.21 -6.45 9.46
C ILE A 146 -13.74 -6.61 9.57
N ALA A 147 -14.24 -7.69 10.18
CA ALA A 147 -15.68 -7.87 10.40
C ALA A 147 -16.26 -6.74 11.26
N LYS A 148 -15.55 -6.35 12.31
CA LYS A 148 -15.90 -5.22 13.18
C LYS A 148 -16.03 -3.93 12.38
N ALA A 149 -15.00 -3.61 11.55
CA ALA A 149 -14.96 -2.42 10.71
C ALA A 149 -16.06 -2.40 9.64
N LEU A 150 -16.49 -3.57 9.13
CA LEU A 150 -17.54 -3.72 8.11
C LEU A 150 -18.95 -3.89 8.68
N SER A 151 -19.11 -4.04 9.99
CA SER A 151 -20.37 -4.40 10.64
C SER A 151 -21.51 -3.40 10.40
N HIS A 152 -21.17 -2.13 10.16
CA HIS A 152 -22.12 -1.05 9.88
C HIS A 152 -22.29 -0.76 8.38
N GLU A 153 -21.70 -1.60 7.50
CA GLU A 153 -21.80 -1.51 6.03
C GLU A 153 -21.19 -0.21 5.47
N PRO A 154 -19.92 0.09 5.75
CA PRO A 154 -19.25 1.27 5.19
C PRO A 154 -18.93 1.09 3.71
N ASP A 155 -18.82 2.20 2.98
CA ASP A 155 -18.37 2.21 1.58
C ASP A 155 -16.84 2.25 1.46
N ILE A 156 -16.15 2.73 2.50
CA ILE A 156 -14.70 2.90 2.56
C ILE A 156 -14.15 2.07 3.72
N LEU A 157 -13.13 1.27 3.45
CA LEU A 157 -12.40 0.52 4.46
C LEU A 157 -10.94 0.94 4.48
N PHE A 158 -10.50 1.48 5.61
CA PHE A 158 -9.09 1.74 5.89
C PHE A 158 -8.44 0.53 6.57
N LEU A 159 -7.28 0.14 6.07
CA LEU A 159 -6.43 -0.92 6.60
C LEU A 159 -5.06 -0.31 6.92
N ASP A 160 -4.77 -0.07 8.19
CA ASP A 160 -3.49 0.50 8.59
C ASP A 160 -2.47 -0.62 8.85
N GLU A 161 -1.48 -0.73 7.96
CA GLU A 161 -0.43 -1.77 7.96
C GLU A 161 -0.99 -3.19 8.22
N PRO A 162 -1.90 -3.68 7.36
CA PRO A 162 -2.71 -4.86 7.66
C PRO A 162 -1.91 -6.16 7.77
N SER A 163 -0.70 -6.22 7.24
CA SER A 163 0.18 -7.40 7.23
C SER A 163 1.40 -7.28 8.15
N ALA A 164 1.50 -6.18 8.91
CA ALA A 164 2.62 -6.00 9.84
C ALA A 164 2.67 -7.14 10.87
N GLY A 165 3.82 -7.83 10.94
CA GLY A 165 4.03 -8.94 11.88
C GLY A 165 3.27 -10.23 11.53
N VAL A 166 2.79 -10.40 10.30
CA VAL A 166 2.06 -11.58 9.83
C VAL A 166 2.97 -12.39 8.90
N ASP A 167 2.94 -13.71 9.02
CA ASP A 167 3.65 -14.62 8.12
C ASP A 167 3.09 -14.59 6.68
N VAL A 168 3.85 -15.19 5.73
CA VAL A 168 3.54 -15.13 4.30
C VAL A 168 2.20 -15.80 3.96
N GLU A 169 1.86 -16.90 4.62
CA GLU A 169 0.63 -17.65 4.34
C GLU A 169 -0.61 -16.86 4.81
N LEU A 170 -0.58 -16.36 6.04
CA LEU A 170 -1.65 -15.51 6.59
C LEU A 170 -1.81 -14.20 5.81
N ARG A 171 -0.72 -13.66 5.26
CA ARG A 171 -0.75 -12.49 4.38
C ARG A 171 -1.54 -12.78 3.11
N ARG A 172 -1.26 -13.88 2.42
CA ARG A 172 -2.00 -14.30 1.22
C ARG A 172 -3.49 -14.47 1.48
N ASP A 173 -3.85 -15.14 2.57
CA ASP A 173 -5.23 -15.32 3.01
C ASP A 173 -5.96 -13.99 3.20
N MET A 174 -5.28 -13.00 3.78
CA MET A 174 -5.84 -11.67 3.99
C MET A 174 -6.06 -10.93 2.67
N TRP A 175 -5.14 -11.08 1.71
CA TRP A 175 -5.30 -10.48 0.38
C TRP A 175 -6.49 -11.04 -0.38
N GLU A 176 -6.79 -12.33 -0.26
CA GLU A 176 -8.00 -12.90 -0.82
C GLU A 176 -9.27 -12.28 -0.22
N VAL A 177 -9.27 -12.03 1.09
CA VAL A 177 -10.38 -11.32 1.76
C VAL A 177 -10.53 -9.91 1.20
N VAL A 178 -9.44 -9.16 1.07
CA VAL A 178 -9.43 -7.79 0.52
C VAL A 178 -9.96 -7.77 -0.91
N ARG A 179 -9.52 -8.68 -1.79
CA ARG A 179 -10.02 -8.80 -3.17
C ARG A 179 -11.54 -9.10 -3.22
N LYS A 180 -12.03 -9.98 -2.35
CA LYS A 180 -13.46 -10.28 -2.24
C LYS A 180 -14.29 -9.08 -1.75
N LEU A 181 -13.74 -8.26 -0.87
CA LEU A 181 -14.39 -7.04 -0.40
C LEU A 181 -14.47 -6.00 -1.53
N ARG A 182 -13.37 -5.78 -2.27
CA ARG A 182 -13.33 -4.89 -3.42
C ARG A 182 -14.34 -5.32 -4.49
N SER A 183 -14.37 -6.60 -4.85
CA SER A 183 -15.35 -7.11 -5.84
C SER A 183 -16.80 -6.96 -5.39
N GLY A 184 -17.04 -6.83 -4.09
CA GLY A 184 -18.33 -6.45 -3.50
C GLY A 184 -18.63 -4.95 -3.51
N GLY A 185 -17.76 -4.11 -4.11
CA GLY A 185 -17.96 -2.66 -4.26
C GLY A 185 -17.36 -1.82 -3.14
N THR A 186 -16.70 -2.40 -2.15
CA THR A 186 -16.04 -1.65 -1.08
C THR A 186 -14.77 -0.97 -1.61
N THR A 187 -14.63 0.33 -1.37
CA THR A 187 -13.38 1.08 -1.62
C THR A 187 -12.40 0.78 -0.51
N ILE A 188 -11.16 0.45 -0.83
CA ILE A 188 -10.15 0.06 0.16
C ILE A 188 -8.95 0.98 0.08
N ILE A 189 -8.59 1.55 1.20
CA ILE A 189 -7.34 2.32 1.36
C ILE A 189 -6.47 1.55 2.33
N LEU A 190 -5.31 1.11 1.87
CA LEU A 190 -4.34 0.43 2.72
C LEU A 190 -3.06 1.26 2.84
N THR A 191 -2.50 1.30 4.04
CA THR A 191 -1.14 1.78 4.23
C THR A 191 -0.21 0.59 4.35
N THR A 192 0.96 0.72 3.80
CA THR A 192 2.00 -0.29 3.95
C THR A 192 3.38 0.33 3.75
N HIS A 193 4.38 -0.30 4.31
CA HIS A 193 5.79 -0.08 3.97
C HIS A 193 6.34 -1.27 3.16
N TYR A 194 5.55 -2.32 2.95
CA TYR A 194 5.87 -3.46 2.08
C TYR A 194 5.39 -3.16 0.66
N ILE A 195 6.31 -2.93 -0.22
CA ILE A 195 6.04 -2.49 -1.60
C ILE A 195 5.38 -3.59 -2.41
N GLU A 196 5.77 -4.85 -2.15
CA GLU A 196 5.18 -6.05 -2.74
C GLU A 196 3.65 -6.12 -2.56
N GLU A 197 3.14 -5.63 -1.43
CA GLU A 197 1.71 -5.61 -1.15
C GLU A 197 0.96 -4.64 -2.06
N ALA A 198 1.51 -3.45 -2.23
CA ALA A 198 0.94 -2.47 -3.15
C ALA A 198 1.03 -2.97 -4.61
N GLU A 199 2.14 -3.62 -4.96
CA GLU A 199 2.33 -4.22 -6.28
C GLU A 199 1.32 -5.32 -6.57
N GLU A 200 1.00 -6.16 -5.60
CA GLU A 200 0.05 -7.26 -5.77
C GLU A 200 -1.41 -6.78 -5.78
N MET A 201 -1.77 -5.81 -4.93
CA MET A 201 -3.15 -5.51 -4.60
C MET A 201 -3.69 -4.20 -5.18
N ALA A 202 -2.84 -3.16 -5.29
CA ALA A 202 -3.33 -1.83 -5.58
C ALA A 202 -3.70 -1.62 -7.05
N ASP A 203 -4.77 -0.85 -7.26
CA ASP A 203 -5.10 -0.27 -8.57
C ASP A 203 -4.28 1.01 -8.78
N ARG A 204 -4.21 1.86 -7.73
CA ARG A 204 -3.42 3.09 -7.69
C ARG A 204 -2.56 3.15 -6.43
N VAL A 205 -1.44 3.82 -6.56
CA VAL A 205 -0.44 3.96 -5.49
C VAL A 205 -0.18 5.44 -5.24
N GLY A 206 -0.18 5.83 -3.98
CA GLY A 206 0.34 7.09 -3.50
C GLY A 206 1.62 6.87 -2.72
N VAL A 207 2.63 7.68 -2.96
CA VAL A 207 3.89 7.65 -2.20
C VAL A 207 3.95 8.88 -1.30
N ILE A 208 4.06 8.66 0.01
CA ILE A 208 4.17 9.72 1.01
C ILE A 208 5.53 9.67 1.69
N SER A 209 6.16 10.83 1.83
CA SER A 209 7.42 10.99 2.53
C SER A 209 7.46 12.33 3.26
N HIS A 210 7.89 12.33 4.52
CA HIS A 210 8.00 13.54 5.37
C HIS A 210 6.74 14.42 5.38
N GLY A 211 5.56 13.79 5.37
CA GLY A 211 4.26 14.46 5.42
C GLY A 211 3.75 15.02 4.09
N GLU A 212 4.41 14.71 2.98
CA GLU A 212 4.04 15.15 1.63
C GLU A 212 3.76 13.96 0.69
N LEU A 213 2.71 14.06 -0.12
CA LEU A 213 2.49 13.13 -1.23
C LEU A 213 3.42 13.50 -2.38
N ILE A 214 4.35 12.60 -2.71
CA ILE A 214 5.38 12.82 -3.74
C ILE A 214 5.02 12.23 -5.10
N ALA A 215 4.14 11.22 -5.11
CA ALA A 215 3.61 10.64 -6.34
C ALA A 215 2.23 10.05 -6.08
N ILE A 216 1.34 10.15 -7.07
CA ILE A 216 0.05 9.45 -7.12
C ILE A 216 -0.16 9.02 -8.56
N ASP A 217 -0.26 7.72 -8.80
CA ASP A 217 -0.51 7.23 -10.16
C ASP A 217 -1.20 5.86 -10.14
N GLU A 218 -1.73 5.43 -11.29
CA GLU A 218 -2.06 4.04 -11.55
C GLU A 218 -0.82 3.19 -11.39
N LYS A 219 -0.92 2.05 -10.70
CA LYS A 219 0.23 1.17 -10.48
C LYS A 219 0.98 0.86 -11.78
N GLN A 220 0.24 0.47 -12.82
CA GLN A 220 0.82 0.15 -14.13
C GLN A 220 1.48 1.36 -14.80
N ALA A 221 0.89 2.55 -14.68
CA ALA A 221 1.44 3.77 -15.23
C ALA A 221 2.72 4.19 -14.50
N LEU A 222 2.76 4.06 -13.16
CA LEU A 222 3.95 4.32 -12.36
C LEU A 222 5.08 3.37 -12.76
N MET A 223 4.80 2.08 -12.87
CA MET A 223 5.76 1.08 -13.34
C MET A 223 6.22 1.32 -14.79
N ALA A 224 5.35 1.85 -15.65
CA ALA A 224 5.70 2.15 -17.04
C ALA A 224 6.54 3.42 -17.20
N ARG A 225 6.23 4.48 -16.42
CA ARG A 225 6.92 5.78 -16.50
C ARG A 225 8.32 5.77 -15.90
N MET A 226 8.49 5.07 -14.78
CA MET A 226 9.72 5.04 -14.01
C MET A 226 10.47 3.71 -14.15
N GLY A 227 9.82 2.69 -14.73
CA GLY A 227 10.38 1.37 -14.88
C GLY A 227 11.42 1.30 -15.97
N LYS A 228 12.68 1.48 -15.63
CA LYS A 228 13.78 1.04 -16.47
C LYS A 228 13.75 -0.49 -16.54
N LYS A 229 14.11 -1.07 -17.68
CA LYS A 229 14.41 -2.49 -17.76
C LYS A 229 15.89 -2.68 -17.42
N THR A 230 16.15 -3.71 -16.63
CA THR A 230 17.51 -4.12 -16.31
C THR A 230 17.80 -5.43 -17.03
N LEU A 231 18.86 -5.46 -17.82
CA LEU A 231 19.46 -6.70 -18.29
C LEU A 231 20.42 -7.17 -17.22
N GLU A 232 20.17 -8.34 -16.68
CA GLU A 232 21.06 -9.02 -15.74
C GLU A 232 21.93 -10.00 -16.52
N ILE A 233 23.24 -9.83 -16.42
CA ILE A 233 24.24 -10.64 -17.10
C ILE A 233 25.01 -11.41 -16.03
N VAL A 234 24.84 -12.72 -15.98
CA VAL A 234 25.60 -13.60 -15.07
C VAL A 234 26.95 -13.90 -15.70
N LEU A 235 27.99 -13.34 -15.12
CA LEU A 235 29.36 -13.50 -15.64
C LEU A 235 29.91 -14.91 -15.38
N ALA A 236 30.74 -15.39 -16.30
CA ALA A 236 31.42 -16.69 -16.14
C ALA A 236 32.48 -16.62 -15.05
N GLU A 237 33.18 -15.50 -14.96
CA GLU A 237 34.20 -15.21 -13.94
C GLU A 237 33.88 -13.88 -13.27
N PRO A 238 34.14 -13.73 -11.96
CA PRO A 238 33.86 -12.48 -11.26
C PRO A 238 34.81 -11.37 -11.72
N MET A 239 34.28 -10.15 -11.84
CA MET A 239 35.08 -8.95 -12.11
C MET A 239 35.25 -8.12 -10.83
N ALA A 240 36.39 -7.49 -10.68
CA ALA A 240 36.65 -6.57 -9.56
C ALA A 240 35.99 -5.21 -9.74
N SER A 241 35.86 -4.73 -10.98
CA SER A 241 35.22 -3.47 -11.35
C SER A 241 34.77 -3.51 -12.81
N VAL A 242 33.85 -2.64 -13.18
CA VAL A 242 33.45 -2.42 -14.58
C VAL A 242 34.66 -1.82 -15.31
N PRO A 243 35.10 -2.38 -16.45
CA PRO A 243 36.19 -1.82 -17.24
C PRO A 243 35.91 -0.40 -17.76
N ASP A 244 36.91 0.45 -17.84
CA ASP A 244 36.81 1.82 -18.37
C ASP A 244 36.25 1.89 -19.81
N ALA A 245 36.49 0.84 -20.61
CA ALA A 245 35.95 0.72 -21.96
C ALA A 245 34.41 0.66 -21.98
N LEU A 246 33.76 0.28 -20.87
CA LEU A 246 32.31 0.20 -20.70
C LEU A 246 31.75 1.38 -19.88
N ALA A 247 32.53 2.42 -19.65
CA ALA A 247 32.12 3.58 -18.81
C ALA A 247 30.90 4.35 -19.38
N ASP A 248 30.70 4.31 -20.69
CA ASP A 248 29.56 4.97 -21.36
C ASP A 248 28.21 4.25 -21.15
N TRP A 249 28.26 3.04 -20.61
CA TRP A 249 27.07 2.25 -20.32
C TRP A 249 26.64 2.42 -18.85
N ASP A 250 25.33 2.49 -18.63
CA ASP A 250 24.76 2.52 -17.26
C ASP A 250 24.84 1.12 -16.63
N LEU A 251 26.08 0.74 -16.23
CA LEU A 251 26.40 -0.59 -15.70
C LEU A 251 26.68 -0.55 -14.22
N THR A 252 26.12 -1.51 -13.51
CA THR A 252 26.38 -1.74 -12.08
C THR A 252 26.80 -3.18 -11.84
N LEU A 253 27.91 -3.35 -11.12
CA LEU A 253 28.43 -4.68 -10.76
C LEU A 253 27.98 -5.04 -9.34
N THR A 254 27.38 -6.22 -9.19
CA THR A 254 26.86 -6.75 -7.90
C THR A 254 27.22 -8.24 -7.74
N GLY A 255 26.73 -8.86 -6.65
CA GLY A 255 26.95 -10.32 -6.45
C GLY A 255 28.42 -10.71 -6.38
N GLU A 256 29.23 -9.95 -5.63
CA GLU A 256 30.68 -10.20 -5.51
C GLU A 256 31.40 -10.22 -6.87
N GLY A 257 30.91 -9.43 -7.82
CA GLY A 257 31.48 -9.33 -9.17
C GLY A 257 30.92 -10.33 -10.19
N HIS A 258 29.94 -11.14 -9.82
CA HIS A 258 29.34 -12.13 -10.73
C HIS A 258 28.14 -11.64 -11.52
N LEU A 259 27.51 -10.53 -11.12
CA LEU A 259 26.30 -10.00 -11.74
C LEU A 259 26.56 -8.59 -12.29
N LEU A 260 26.42 -8.41 -13.59
CA LEU A 260 26.48 -7.13 -14.25
C LEU A 260 25.07 -6.72 -14.66
N HIS A 261 24.62 -5.56 -14.17
CA HIS A 261 23.31 -5.00 -14.44
C HIS A 261 23.44 -3.85 -15.44
N TYR A 262 22.71 -3.92 -16.54
CA TYR A 262 22.57 -2.85 -17.50
C TYR A 262 21.17 -2.26 -17.46
N GLN A 263 21.05 -0.97 -17.14
CA GLN A 263 19.77 -0.27 -17.15
C GLN A 263 19.52 0.38 -18.52
N PHE A 264 18.34 0.13 -19.10
CA PHE A 264 17.97 0.69 -20.39
C PHE A 264 16.51 1.13 -20.41
N ASP A 265 16.22 2.17 -21.23
CA ASP A 265 14.85 2.65 -21.42
C ASP A 265 14.06 1.66 -22.27
N ARG A 266 12.91 1.23 -21.74
CA ARG A 266 11.99 0.34 -22.44
C ARG A 266 11.43 0.96 -23.73
N HIS A 267 11.31 2.28 -23.80
CA HIS A 267 10.69 3.01 -24.90
C HIS A 267 11.71 3.52 -25.92
N ALA A 268 13.01 3.31 -25.69
CA ALA A 268 14.05 3.66 -26.66
C ALA A 268 13.90 2.77 -27.91
N GLU A 269 13.96 3.39 -29.08
CA GLU A 269 13.95 2.66 -30.39
C GLU A 269 15.09 1.61 -30.46
N ARG A 270 16.19 1.85 -29.74
CA ARG A 270 17.31 0.93 -29.60
C ARG A 270 17.68 0.78 -28.13
N THR A 271 17.50 -0.41 -27.60
CA THR A 271 17.82 -0.72 -26.19
C THR A 271 19.33 -0.77 -25.90
N GLY A 272 20.18 -0.73 -26.90
CA GLY A 272 21.62 -0.85 -26.72
C GLY A 272 22.16 -2.25 -26.42
N ILE A 273 21.27 -3.20 -26.06
CA ILE A 273 21.67 -4.57 -25.64
C ILE A 273 22.60 -5.22 -26.66
N ALA A 274 22.27 -5.18 -27.95
CA ALA A 274 23.08 -5.82 -28.98
C ALA A 274 24.47 -5.19 -29.13
N SER A 275 24.60 -3.88 -28.86
CA SER A 275 25.89 -3.19 -28.86
C SER A 275 26.69 -3.54 -27.62
N LEU A 276 26.08 -3.52 -26.45
CA LEU A 276 26.72 -3.94 -25.20
C LEU A 276 27.24 -5.38 -25.30
N MET A 277 26.43 -6.31 -25.85
CA MET A 277 26.85 -7.71 -26.00
C MET A 277 28.06 -7.87 -26.92
N ARG A 278 28.18 -7.03 -27.97
CA ARG A 278 29.37 -7.01 -28.82
C ARG A 278 30.61 -6.50 -28.08
N GLU A 279 30.47 -5.41 -27.35
CA GLU A 279 31.59 -4.86 -26.58
C GLU A 279 32.07 -5.80 -25.47
N LEU A 280 31.15 -6.52 -24.80
CA LEU A 280 31.53 -7.59 -23.85
C LEU A 280 32.31 -8.71 -24.55
N ALA A 281 31.90 -9.11 -25.76
CA ALA A 281 32.63 -10.12 -26.53
C ALA A 281 34.02 -9.63 -26.99
N ASP A 282 34.13 -8.37 -27.44
CA ASP A 282 35.40 -7.77 -27.83
C ASP A 282 36.38 -7.66 -26.66
N LEU A 283 35.87 -7.44 -25.45
CA LEU A 283 36.62 -7.45 -24.19
C LEU A 283 36.89 -8.85 -23.63
N HIS A 284 36.44 -9.91 -24.32
CA HIS A 284 36.56 -11.30 -23.88
C HIS A 284 35.89 -11.60 -22.53
N ILE A 285 34.84 -10.83 -22.19
CA ILE A 285 34.05 -11.03 -20.98
C ILE A 285 32.98 -12.08 -21.27
N ALA A 286 33.19 -13.30 -20.73
CA ALA A 286 32.28 -14.40 -20.90
C ALA A 286 31.13 -14.34 -19.86
N TYR A 287 29.94 -14.73 -20.29
CA TYR A 287 28.76 -14.82 -19.44
C TYR A 287 28.10 -16.19 -19.52
N LYS A 288 27.37 -16.59 -18.45
CA LYS A 288 26.70 -17.87 -18.34
C LYS A 288 25.22 -17.77 -18.66
N ASP A 289 24.59 -16.64 -18.29
CA ASP A 289 23.14 -16.46 -18.42
C ASP A 289 22.80 -14.99 -18.63
N LEU A 290 21.65 -14.74 -19.27
CA LEU A 290 21.09 -13.43 -19.55
C LEU A 290 19.61 -13.46 -19.17
N SER A 291 19.20 -12.55 -18.29
CA SER A 291 17.81 -12.34 -17.98
C SER A 291 17.44 -10.87 -18.03
N THR A 292 16.19 -10.58 -18.37
CA THR A 292 15.69 -9.20 -18.28
C THR A 292 14.70 -9.09 -17.15
N ARG A 293 14.98 -8.17 -16.21
CA ARG A 293 14.08 -7.85 -15.12
C ARG A 293 13.44 -6.48 -15.39
N GLN A 294 12.14 -6.38 -15.14
CA GLN A 294 11.46 -5.09 -15.07
C GLN A 294 11.69 -4.52 -13.68
N SER A 295 11.93 -3.21 -13.57
CA SER A 295 12.02 -2.54 -12.27
C SER A 295 10.78 -2.86 -11.43
N SER A 296 11.00 -3.22 -10.19
CA SER A 296 9.94 -3.42 -9.22
C SER A 296 9.40 -2.07 -8.75
N LEU A 297 8.22 -2.06 -8.15
CA LEU A 297 7.71 -0.87 -7.49
C LEU A 297 8.67 -0.39 -6.38
N GLU A 298 9.50 -1.31 -5.84
CA GLU A 298 10.54 -1.02 -4.85
C GLU A 298 11.66 -0.15 -5.42
N ASP A 299 12.16 -0.49 -6.61
CA ASP A 299 13.19 0.30 -7.28
C ASP A 299 12.69 1.72 -7.54
N ILE A 300 11.43 1.84 -8.00
CA ILE A 300 10.75 3.11 -8.26
C ILE A 300 10.59 3.93 -6.96
N PHE A 301 10.19 3.29 -5.89
CA PHE A 301 10.00 3.92 -4.59
C PHE A 301 11.31 4.48 -4.03
N VAL A 302 12.40 3.71 -4.11
CA VAL A 302 13.73 4.14 -3.68
C VAL A 302 14.19 5.33 -4.51
N GLU A 303 14.00 5.30 -5.83
CA GLU A 303 14.36 6.40 -6.73
C GLU A 303 13.57 7.68 -6.41
N LEU A 304 12.25 7.59 -6.20
CA LEU A 304 11.41 8.73 -5.83
C LEU A 304 11.83 9.40 -4.52
N ILE A 305 12.20 8.60 -3.53
CA ILE A 305 12.68 9.13 -2.23
C ILE A 305 14.07 9.73 -2.35
N HIS A 306 14.97 9.11 -3.14
CA HIS A 306 16.36 9.57 -3.29
C HIS A 306 16.43 10.88 -4.05
N ASN A 307 15.73 10.99 -5.19
CA ASN A 307 15.71 12.21 -6.02
C ASN A 307 15.20 13.43 -5.24
N ARG A 308 14.37 13.23 -4.23
CA ARG A 308 13.89 14.33 -3.39
C ARG A 308 14.87 14.74 -2.28
N ARG A 309 15.74 13.83 -1.82
CA ARG A 309 16.81 14.16 -0.87
C ARG A 309 17.90 15.00 -1.48
N THR A 310 18.11 14.87 -2.79
CA THR A 310 19.10 15.64 -3.56
C THR A 310 18.57 17.00 -4.04
N ALA A 311 17.24 17.20 -4.03
CA ALA A 311 16.60 18.45 -4.46
C ALA A 311 16.19 19.38 -3.29
N ALA A 312 16.36 18.96 -2.04
CA ALA A 312 16.06 19.70 -0.81
C ALA A 312 17.34 20.13 -0.08
#